data_673ffef76e8386a094d17d4e3209e1be
#
_entry.id   673ffef76e8386a094d17d4e3209e1be
#
_cell.length_a   1.000
_cell.length_b   1.000
_cell.length_c   1.000
_cell.angle_alpha   90.00
_cell.angle_beta   90.00
_cell.angle_gamma   90.00
#
_symmetry.space_group_name_H-M   'P 1'
#
loop_
_entity.id
_entity.type
_entity.pdbx_description
1 polymer ?
#
loop_
_entity_poly.entity_id
_entity_poly.type
_entity_poly.pdbx_seq_one_letter_code
_entity_poly.pdbx_strand_id
1 'polypeptide(L)'
;MLTEARGQLLGYTLQFPRALLRLLELSPNGAVGIEIMGDVSVFSPEGNITLEEDKSSICSNPLTDKSSNLWKTFFNWCKLIQENNDIKIDNTRFILYTNHSVTEDSIVKRMNDAQTQTSISDLKEDINRIYREISQSHVSYQYLHYLLNDGLNTFREVIMRFELVSHDNTEELSKELYDAIKAKMVPDTCIKFIYEHLSGWLQNTIVTKIAKEKKPIITFSEFSHVFLSLFQDVRTKKLIDFAIDKLPSNAILQKEAQNRPVYVQQLQIIDLDSSDIIEAISDFLRAKTNRQEWIEREIVDEKSMKDFQERLLSFHSAERKCVLTAYKNYSLEEQGAMIYFSCKKRGETINEMTPPDRTISGTYHFLADQRIIGWHPNWEKIIKKEEQSQDEESR
;
A
#
# COMPACT_ATOMS: atom_id res chain seq x y z
N MET A 1 22.76 19.61 12.48
CA MET A 1 21.77 20.08 11.48
C MET A 1 21.25 19.00 10.53
N LEU A 2 22.04 18.06 10.02
CA LEU A 2 21.53 16.97 9.13
C LEU A 2 20.73 15.86 9.86
N THR A 3 20.87 15.74 11.18
CA THR A 3 20.20 14.70 12.00
C THR A 3 18.79 15.08 12.44
N GLU A 4 18.48 16.37 12.63
CA GLU A 4 17.14 16.82 13.02
C GLU A 4 16.08 16.59 11.94
N ALA A 5 16.38 16.89 10.69
CA ALA A 5 15.44 16.68 9.58
C ALA A 5 15.09 15.21 9.38
N ARG A 6 16.07 14.29 9.54
CA ARG A 6 15.83 12.84 9.43
C ARG A 6 14.98 12.31 10.59
N GLY A 7 15.22 12.78 11.81
CA GLY A 7 14.43 12.40 12.98
C GLY A 7 12.97 12.84 12.87
N GLN A 8 12.76 14.09 12.44
CA GLN A 8 11.40 14.60 12.20
C GLN A 8 10.67 13.82 11.11
N LEU A 9 11.36 13.54 9.99
CA LEU A 9 10.79 12.72 8.90
C LEU A 9 10.39 11.33 9.41
N LEU A 10 11.27 10.67 10.19
CA LEU A 10 10.98 9.36 10.78
C LEU A 10 9.75 9.44 11.69
N GLY A 11 9.64 10.47 12.54
CA GLY A 11 8.48 10.68 13.39
C GLY A 11 7.18 10.73 12.62
N TYR A 12 7.09 11.60 11.61
CA TYR A 12 5.91 11.69 10.78
C TYR A 12 5.61 10.41 9.98
N THR A 13 6.65 9.72 9.48
CA THR A 13 6.44 8.49 8.69
C THR A 13 5.95 7.32 9.54
N LEU A 14 6.27 7.27 10.84
CA LEU A 14 5.81 6.20 11.74
C LEU A 14 4.33 6.32 12.14
N GLN A 15 3.75 7.53 12.11
CA GLN A 15 2.33 7.71 12.38
C GLN A 15 1.42 6.96 11.39
N PHE A 16 1.82 6.84 10.11
CA PHE A 16 1.02 6.14 9.10
C PHE A 16 0.93 4.63 9.34
N PRO A 17 2.01 3.88 9.57
CA PRO A 17 1.93 2.47 9.96
C PRO A 17 1.13 2.25 11.25
N ARG A 18 1.30 3.12 12.27
CA ARG A 18 0.51 3.05 13.50
C ARG A 18 -0.99 3.28 13.23
N ALA A 19 -1.33 4.29 12.47
CA ALA A 19 -2.71 4.54 12.05
C ALA A 19 -3.29 3.39 11.22
N LEU A 20 -2.49 2.77 10.34
CA LEU A 20 -2.92 1.60 9.56
C LEU A 20 -3.21 0.40 10.47
N LEU A 21 -2.36 0.16 11.48
CA LEU A 21 -2.60 -0.90 12.47
C LEU A 21 -3.93 -0.66 13.20
N ARG A 22 -4.19 0.57 13.65
CA ARG A 22 -5.45 0.93 14.29
C ARG A 22 -6.67 0.79 13.36
N LEU A 23 -6.51 1.07 12.06
CA LEU A 23 -7.56 0.83 11.06
C LEU A 23 -7.85 -0.66 10.88
N LEU A 24 -6.83 -1.52 10.89
CA LEU A 24 -6.99 -2.97 10.83
C LEU A 24 -7.71 -3.53 12.06
N GLU A 25 -7.53 -2.92 13.23
CA GLU A 25 -8.15 -3.29 14.51
C GLU A 25 -9.52 -2.62 14.73
N LEU A 26 -9.89 -1.65 13.88
CA LEU A 26 -11.04 -0.77 14.09
C LEU A 26 -12.37 -1.54 14.08
N SER A 27 -13.24 -1.22 15.03
CA SER A 27 -14.61 -1.71 15.08
C SER A 27 -15.49 -1.01 14.04
N PRO A 28 -16.57 -1.66 13.58
CA PRO A 28 -17.56 -1.03 12.70
C PRO A 28 -18.04 0.32 13.25
N ASN A 29 -18.21 1.31 12.36
CA ASN A 29 -18.58 2.69 12.68
C ASN A 29 -17.56 3.50 13.49
N GLY A 30 -16.37 2.96 13.77
CA GLY A 30 -15.26 3.71 14.34
C GLY A 30 -14.55 4.59 13.32
N ALA A 31 -13.55 5.33 13.80
CA ALA A 31 -12.70 6.17 12.96
C ALA A 31 -11.28 6.30 13.54
N VAL A 32 -10.30 6.54 12.68
CA VAL A 32 -8.91 6.86 13.06
C VAL A 32 -8.55 8.23 12.52
N GLY A 33 -8.04 9.09 13.38
CA GLY A 33 -7.51 10.42 13.04
C GLY A 33 -5.99 10.45 13.16
N ILE A 34 -5.34 11.21 12.29
CA ILE A 34 -3.90 11.48 12.34
C ILE A 34 -3.74 12.97 12.65
N GLU A 35 -2.89 13.34 13.62
CA GLU A 35 -2.68 14.74 14.04
C GLU A 35 -3.99 15.47 14.40
N ILE A 36 -4.92 14.79 15.08
CA ILE A 36 -6.19 15.39 15.53
C ILE A 36 -6.17 15.75 17.03
N MET A 37 -5.85 14.78 17.89
CA MET A 37 -5.74 14.94 19.36
C MET A 37 -4.45 14.34 19.89
N GLY A 38 -3.52 14.02 19.05
CA GLY A 38 -2.24 13.35 19.22
C GLY A 38 -1.80 12.85 17.88
N ASP A 39 -0.71 12.10 17.82
CA ASP A 39 -0.16 11.56 16.57
C ASP A 39 -1.18 10.64 15.88
N VAL A 40 -1.79 9.71 16.64
CA VAL A 40 -2.88 8.86 16.19
C VAL A 40 -4.01 8.85 17.22
N SER A 41 -5.25 9.01 16.75
CA SER A 41 -6.45 9.00 17.61
C SER A 41 -7.47 7.99 17.08
N VAL A 42 -8.00 7.12 17.94
CA VAL A 42 -9.04 6.15 17.58
C VAL A 42 -10.35 6.55 18.27
N PHE A 43 -11.42 6.59 17.51
CA PHE A 43 -12.77 6.92 17.98
C PHE A 43 -13.66 5.69 17.82
N SER A 44 -14.16 5.14 18.93
CA SER A 44 -15.11 4.04 18.87
C SER A 44 -16.56 4.53 18.80
N PRO A 45 -17.49 3.70 18.29
CA PRO A 45 -18.92 4.06 18.24
C PRO A 45 -19.53 4.28 19.64
N GLU A 46 -18.98 3.61 20.65
CA GLU A 46 -19.44 3.70 22.05
C GLU A 46 -18.95 4.96 22.76
N GLY A 47 -18.18 5.80 22.07
CA GLY A 47 -17.62 7.04 22.61
C GLY A 47 -16.30 6.84 23.35
N ASN A 48 -15.65 5.65 23.24
CA ASN A 48 -14.30 5.47 23.74
C ASN A 48 -13.28 6.11 22.78
N ILE A 49 -12.23 6.70 23.35
CA ILE A 49 -11.16 7.36 22.62
C ILE A 49 -9.82 6.70 23.01
N THR A 50 -9.00 6.38 22.03
CA THR A 50 -7.59 6.05 22.27
C THR A 50 -6.74 7.18 21.70
N LEU A 51 -5.87 7.73 22.54
CA LEU A 51 -4.90 8.77 22.18
C LEU A 51 -3.51 8.13 22.17
N GLU A 52 -2.88 8.11 21.02
CA GLU A 52 -1.55 7.54 20.84
C GLU A 52 -0.56 8.63 20.45
N GLU A 53 0.58 8.64 21.15
CA GLU A 53 1.73 9.50 20.87
C GLU A 53 2.92 8.65 20.48
N ASP A 54 3.56 8.98 19.38
CA ASP A 54 4.67 8.23 18.79
C ASP A 54 5.98 8.95 19.07
N LYS A 55 6.88 8.33 19.81
CA LYS A 55 8.21 8.88 20.12
C LYS A 55 9.29 8.04 19.49
N SER A 56 9.74 8.46 18.32
CA SER A 56 10.79 7.78 17.57
C SER A 56 12.11 8.54 17.64
N SER A 57 13.19 7.79 17.52
CA SER A 57 14.54 8.31 17.37
C SER A 57 15.38 7.41 16.48
N ILE A 58 16.42 7.98 15.87
CA ILE A 58 17.38 7.24 15.05
C ILE A 58 18.49 6.64 15.90
N CYS A 59 18.88 7.31 16.99
CA CYS A 59 20.14 7.02 17.68
C CYS A 59 20.01 6.63 19.16
N SER A 60 18.92 6.99 19.85
CA SER A 60 18.82 6.79 21.30
C SER A 60 17.38 6.72 21.75
N ASN A 61 17.13 6.03 22.88
CA ASN A 61 15.81 5.99 23.49
C ASN A 61 15.30 7.41 23.83
N PRO A 62 14.18 7.87 23.25
CA PRO A 62 13.62 9.20 23.50
C PRO A 62 12.86 9.30 24.84
N LEU A 63 12.66 8.19 25.56
CA LEU A 63 11.83 8.07 26.76
C LEU A 63 12.65 7.85 28.03
N THR A 64 13.81 8.52 28.14
CA THR A 64 14.59 8.48 29.38
C THR A 64 13.87 9.24 30.51
N ASP A 65 14.17 8.93 31.77
CA ASP A 65 13.49 9.49 32.97
C ASP A 65 13.49 11.01 33.03
N LYS A 66 14.49 11.69 32.48
CA LYS A 66 14.58 13.15 32.41
C LYS A 66 14.16 13.73 31.04
N SER A 67 13.70 12.90 30.10
CA SER A 67 13.36 13.32 28.77
C SER A 67 12.18 14.31 28.73
N SER A 68 12.38 15.40 28.01
CA SER A 68 11.28 16.35 27.74
C SER A 68 10.17 15.74 26.90
N ASN A 69 10.48 14.79 26.01
CA ASN A 69 9.49 14.10 25.20
C ASN A 69 8.50 13.32 26.07
N LEU A 70 9.01 12.59 27.07
CA LEU A 70 8.18 11.83 28.01
C LEU A 70 7.23 12.76 28.78
N TRP A 71 7.78 13.75 29.49
CA TRP A 71 7.00 14.59 30.39
C TRP A 71 6.05 15.53 29.64
N LYS A 72 6.44 16.01 28.47
CA LYS A 72 5.58 16.82 27.61
C LYS A 72 4.37 16.04 27.13
N THR A 73 4.52 14.75 26.81
CA THR A 73 3.40 13.89 26.41
C THR A 73 2.34 13.80 27.51
N PHE A 74 2.74 13.45 28.73
CA PHE A 74 1.81 13.40 29.87
C PHE A 74 1.19 14.75 30.19
N PHE A 75 1.97 15.81 30.12
CA PHE A 75 1.47 17.17 30.27
C PHE A 75 0.40 17.52 29.25
N ASN A 76 0.64 17.22 28.00
CA ASN A 76 -0.32 17.48 26.90
C ASN A 76 -1.61 16.69 27.09
N TRP A 77 -1.54 15.41 27.44
CA TRP A 77 -2.71 14.60 27.74
C TRP A 77 -3.54 15.15 28.91
N CYS A 78 -2.87 15.53 30.02
CA CYS A 78 -3.56 16.13 31.13
C CYS A 78 -4.23 17.45 30.77
N LYS A 79 -3.57 18.30 29.99
CA LYS A 79 -4.14 19.54 29.49
C LYS A 79 -5.33 19.30 28.58
N LEU A 80 -5.21 18.37 27.62
CA LEU A 80 -6.28 18.02 26.72
C LEU A 80 -7.56 17.59 27.46
N ILE A 81 -7.42 16.74 28.48
CA ILE A 81 -8.55 16.28 29.30
C ILE A 81 -9.18 17.44 30.10
N GLN A 82 -8.37 18.34 30.65
CA GLN A 82 -8.88 19.45 31.46
C GLN A 82 -9.51 20.56 30.62
N GLU A 83 -9.01 20.79 29.44
CA GLU A 83 -9.45 21.89 28.55
C GLU A 83 -10.60 21.47 27.60
N ASN A 84 -10.83 20.17 27.44
CA ASN A 84 -11.84 19.66 26.53
C ASN A 84 -12.92 18.84 27.25
N ASN A 85 -14.06 19.44 27.48
CA ASN A 85 -15.20 18.82 28.17
C ASN A 85 -15.85 17.64 27.41
N ASP A 86 -15.59 17.54 26.10
CA ASP A 86 -16.12 16.47 25.29
C ASP A 86 -15.33 15.16 25.44
N ILE A 87 -14.12 15.22 26.03
CA ILE A 87 -13.26 14.06 26.26
C ILE A 87 -13.39 13.62 27.71
N LYS A 88 -14.07 12.48 27.92
CA LYS A 88 -14.21 11.90 29.26
C LYS A 88 -13.05 10.98 29.54
N ILE A 89 -12.31 11.22 30.61
CA ILE A 89 -11.13 10.44 30.99
C ILE A 89 -11.47 8.96 31.19
N ASP A 90 -12.67 8.66 31.72
CA ASP A 90 -13.11 7.29 31.96
C ASP A 90 -13.27 6.45 30.67
N ASN A 91 -13.47 7.12 29.55
CA ASN A 91 -13.60 6.52 28.23
C ASN A 91 -12.34 6.71 27.37
N THR A 92 -11.23 7.18 27.97
CA THR A 92 -10.01 7.49 27.22
C THR A 92 -8.86 6.57 27.63
N ARG A 93 -8.20 5.97 26.64
CA ARG A 93 -6.96 5.19 26.79
C ARG A 93 -5.80 5.99 26.23
N PHE A 94 -4.65 5.93 26.87
CA PHE A 94 -3.45 6.66 26.49
C PHE A 94 -2.35 5.68 26.11
N ILE A 95 -1.84 5.76 24.89
CA ILE A 95 -0.77 4.89 24.38
C ILE A 95 0.45 5.74 24.06
N LEU A 96 1.59 5.32 24.56
CA LEU A 96 2.88 5.88 24.18
C LEU A 96 3.66 4.81 23.42
N TYR A 97 3.87 5.06 22.14
CA TYR A 97 4.64 4.16 21.28
C TYR A 97 6.08 4.65 21.15
N THR A 98 7.04 3.72 21.13
CA THR A 98 8.43 4.00 20.79
C THR A 98 9.05 2.87 19.98
N ASN A 99 9.95 3.23 19.05
CA ASN A 99 10.75 2.29 18.26
C ASN A 99 12.08 1.91 18.94
N HIS A 100 12.15 2.04 20.26
CA HIS A 100 13.30 1.67 21.07
C HIS A 100 12.86 0.84 22.28
N SER A 101 13.69 -0.14 22.65
CA SER A 101 13.52 -0.87 23.90
C SER A 101 13.59 0.10 25.11
N VAL A 102 12.77 -0.19 26.08
CA VAL A 102 12.70 0.56 27.34
C VAL A 102 13.14 -0.37 28.47
N THR A 103 14.04 0.12 29.32
CA THR A 103 14.55 -0.66 30.46
C THR A 103 13.48 -0.88 31.52
N GLU A 104 13.49 -2.03 32.18
CA GLU A 104 12.52 -2.40 33.23
C GLU A 104 12.50 -1.39 34.41
N ASP A 105 13.64 -0.81 34.73
CA ASP A 105 13.76 0.16 35.84
C ASP A 105 13.36 1.59 35.45
N SER A 106 13.04 1.86 34.21
CA SER A 106 12.68 3.20 33.75
C SER A 106 11.35 3.67 34.34
N ILE A 107 11.22 4.97 34.54
CA ILE A 107 9.99 5.55 35.11
C ILE A 107 8.79 5.31 34.23
N VAL A 108 8.95 5.33 32.89
CA VAL A 108 7.84 5.11 31.95
C VAL A 108 7.35 3.67 32.01
N LYS A 109 8.24 2.67 32.16
CA LYS A 109 7.86 1.28 32.35
C LYS A 109 7.10 1.08 33.66
N ARG A 110 7.60 1.67 34.74
CA ARG A 110 6.93 1.66 36.05
C ARG A 110 5.57 2.37 36.02
N MET A 111 5.39 3.42 35.21
CA MET A 111 4.08 4.04 34.97
C MET A 111 3.14 3.07 34.28
N ASN A 112 3.62 2.34 33.27
CA ASN A 112 2.83 1.32 32.58
C ASN A 112 2.34 0.21 33.51
N ASP A 113 3.19 -0.17 34.48
CA ASP A 113 2.88 -1.28 35.39
C ASP A 113 2.06 -0.82 36.63
N ALA A 114 1.88 0.50 36.80
CA ALA A 114 1.15 1.09 37.94
C ALA A 114 -0.36 1.06 37.70
N GLN A 115 -0.99 -0.11 37.83
CA GLN A 115 -2.43 -0.34 37.57
C GLN A 115 -3.34 -0.10 38.79
N THR A 116 -2.79 0.27 39.95
CA THR A 116 -3.54 0.47 41.21
C THR A 116 -3.22 1.79 41.87
N GLN A 117 -4.12 2.31 42.71
CA GLN A 117 -3.91 3.55 43.44
C GLN A 117 -2.70 3.47 44.39
N THR A 118 -2.41 2.31 44.98
CA THR A 118 -1.25 2.11 45.83
C THR A 118 0.05 2.20 45.03
N SER A 119 0.14 1.50 43.91
CA SER A 119 1.33 1.54 43.05
C SER A 119 1.60 2.93 42.46
N ILE A 120 0.55 3.72 42.22
CA ILE A 120 0.68 5.10 41.77
C ILE A 120 1.23 6.00 42.91
N SER A 121 0.87 5.72 44.16
CA SER A 121 1.40 6.45 45.30
C SER A 121 2.91 6.23 45.47
N ASP A 122 3.38 5.01 45.31
CA ASP A 122 4.81 4.69 45.37
C ASP A 122 5.56 5.33 44.18
N LEU A 123 4.97 5.31 43.00
CA LEU A 123 5.50 5.93 41.78
C LEU A 123 5.67 7.46 41.95
N LYS A 124 4.79 8.11 42.70
CA LYS A 124 4.86 9.56 42.99
C LYS A 124 6.17 9.94 43.64
N GLU A 125 6.70 9.14 44.57
CA GLU A 125 7.98 9.41 45.24
C GLU A 125 9.15 9.36 44.27
N ASP A 126 9.13 8.41 43.29
CA ASP A 126 10.16 8.32 42.28
C ASP A 126 10.11 9.50 41.30
N ILE A 127 8.91 9.91 40.89
CA ILE A 127 8.74 11.10 40.05
C ILE A 127 9.18 12.37 40.80
N ASN A 128 8.87 12.50 42.07
CA ASN A 128 9.35 13.60 42.93
C ASN A 128 10.89 13.60 43.03
N ARG A 129 11.52 12.43 43.10
CA ARG A 129 12.99 12.34 43.11
C ARG A 129 13.57 12.90 41.81
N ILE A 130 13.03 12.47 40.64
CA ILE A 130 13.44 12.98 39.32
C ILE A 130 13.24 14.51 39.26
N TYR A 131 12.10 15.03 39.73
CA TYR A 131 11.82 16.46 39.77
C TYR A 131 12.83 17.26 40.60
N ARG A 132 13.27 16.72 41.73
CA ARG A 132 14.30 17.37 42.60
C ARG A 132 15.70 17.34 41.98
N GLU A 133 15.99 16.34 41.13
CA GLU A 133 17.29 16.18 40.47
C GLU A 133 17.50 17.08 39.26
N ILE A 134 16.43 17.60 38.68
CA ILE A 134 16.52 18.49 37.49
C ILE A 134 16.55 19.96 37.95
N SER A 135 17.32 20.78 37.22
CA SER A 135 17.35 22.23 37.48
C SER A 135 16.07 22.92 37.01
N GLN A 136 15.73 24.04 37.56
CA GLN A 136 14.57 24.84 37.12
C GLN A 136 14.69 25.31 35.66
N SER A 137 15.91 25.41 35.15
CA SER A 137 16.16 25.73 33.72
C SER A 137 16.01 24.54 32.79
N HIS A 138 15.84 23.31 33.29
CA HIS A 138 15.66 22.12 32.46
C HIS A 138 14.29 22.14 31.80
N VAL A 139 14.23 21.78 30.51
CA VAL A 139 12.99 21.84 29.72
C VAL A 139 11.85 21.01 30.33
N SER A 140 12.17 19.86 30.96
CA SER A 140 11.18 18.99 31.63
C SER A 140 10.65 19.57 32.95
N TYR A 141 11.30 20.58 33.54
CA TYR A 141 10.92 21.11 34.85
C TYR A 141 9.48 21.62 34.85
N GLN A 142 9.09 22.44 33.90
CA GLN A 142 7.76 23.01 33.78
C GLN A 142 6.66 21.95 33.67
N TYR A 143 6.92 20.87 32.92
CA TYR A 143 5.98 19.78 32.76
C TYR A 143 5.80 18.98 34.04
N LEU A 144 6.90 18.59 34.68
CA LEU A 144 6.88 17.88 35.97
C LEU A 144 6.26 18.72 37.08
N HIS A 145 6.58 20.02 37.11
CA HIS A 145 5.97 20.92 38.09
C HIS A 145 4.44 20.91 37.98
N TYR A 146 3.90 21.06 36.77
CA TYR A 146 2.47 21.01 36.56
C TYR A 146 1.87 19.64 36.91
N LEU A 147 2.47 18.53 36.44
CA LEU A 147 1.98 17.17 36.70
C LEU A 147 1.97 16.80 38.20
N LEU A 148 2.89 17.35 39.00
CA LEU A 148 2.98 17.08 40.44
C LEU A 148 2.13 18.04 41.29
N ASN A 149 1.62 19.13 40.73
CA ASN A 149 0.80 20.13 41.42
C ASN A 149 -0.60 20.25 40.79
N ASP A 150 -0.79 21.18 39.87
CA ASP A 150 -2.11 21.52 39.30
C ASP A 150 -2.75 20.38 38.52
N GLY A 151 -1.94 19.56 37.86
CA GLY A 151 -2.36 18.42 37.04
C GLY A 151 -2.43 17.08 37.78
N LEU A 152 -2.09 17.02 39.06
CA LEU A 152 -1.83 15.78 39.80
C LEU A 152 -2.98 14.77 39.74
N ASN A 153 -4.22 15.19 39.92
CA ASN A 153 -5.36 14.28 39.91
C ASN A 153 -5.58 13.70 38.51
N THR A 154 -5.57 14.55 37.48
CA THR A 154 -5.70 14.12 36.08
C THR A 154 -4.54 13.22 35.67
N PHE A 155 -3.32 13.52 36.09
CA PHE A 155 -2.13 12.71 35.82
C PHE A 155 -2.24 11.29 36.39
N ARG A 156 -2.77 11.13 37.60
CA ARG A 156 -3.05 9.81 38.19
C ARG A 156 -4.04 9.01 37.35
N GLU A 157 -5.12 9.65 36.93
CA GLU A 157 -6.14 9.01 36.11
C GLU A 157 -5.60 8.65 34.72
N VAL A 158 -4.71 9.45 34.13
CA VAL A 158 -4.00 9.15 32.87
C VAL A 158 -3.10 7.92 33.07
N ILE A 159 -2.31 7.84 34.15
CA ILE A 159 -1.44 6.69 34.45
C ILE A 159 -2.26 5.38 34.57
N MET A 160 -3.42 5.42 35.21
CA MET A 160 -4.28 4.26 35.38
C MET A 160 -4.82 3.71 34.00
N ARG A 161 -4.76 4.50 32.97
CA ARG A 161 -5.26 4.17 31.62
C ARG A 161 -4.16 4.20 30.57
N PHE A 162 -2.92 4.24 31.05
CA PHE A 162 -1.73 4.33 30.21
C PHE A 162 -1.20 2.97 29.78
N GLU A 163 -0.73 2.90 28.55
CA GLU A 163 -0.04 1.75 28.00
C GLU A 163 1.20 2.19 27.25
N LEU A 164 2.32 1.52 27.52
CA LEU A 164 3.56 1.65 26.80
C LEU A 164 3.68 0.52 25.78
N VAL A 165 3.84 0.89 24.50
CA VAL A 165 4.19 -0.03 23.42
C VAL A 165 5.61 0.29 22.97
N SER A 166 6.54 -0.62 23.19
CA SER A 166 7.95 -0.45 22.83
C SER A 166 8.40 -1.58 21.89
N HIS A 167 8.98 -1.22 20.78
CA HIS A 167 9.61 -2.14 19.83
C HIS A 167 11.12 -1.90 19.82
N ASP A 168 11.91 -2.95 19.59
CA ASP A 168 13.37 -2.81 19.50
C ASP A 168 13.81 -2.17 18.17
N ASN A 169 12.93 -2.24 17.15
CA ASN A 169 13.17 -1.70 15.83
C ASN A 169 11.87 -1.52 15.04
N THR A 170 11.97 -0.94 13.84
CA THR A 170 10.81 -0.75 12.94
C THR A 170 10.32 -2.04 12.27
N GLU A 171 11.12 -3.13 12.28
CA GLU A 171 10.73 -4.42 11.69
C GLU A 171 9.64 -5.10 12.50
N GLU A 172 9.63 -4.90 13.84
CA GLU A 172 8.58 -5.42 14.70
C GLU A 172 7.22 -4.82 14.38
N LEU A 173 7.14 -3.53 14.12
CA LEU A 173 5.90 -2.88 13.68
C LEU A 173 5.43 -3.41 12.33
N SER A 174 6.35 -3.65 11.40
CA SER A 174 6.01 -4.26 10.10
C SER A 174 5.47 -5.67 10.26
N LYS A 175 6.04 -6.46 11.17
CA LYS A 175 5.55 -7.79 11.50
C LYS A 175 4.16 -7.75 12.12
N GLU A 176 3.92 -6.85 13.06
CA GLU A 176 2.62 -6.65 13.70
C GLU A 176 1.54 -6.30 12.66
N LEU A 177 1.85 -5.43 11.70
CA LEU A 177 0.97 -5.09 10.57
C LEU A 177 0.68 -6.30 9.67
N TYR A 178 1.70 -7.08 9.35
CA TYR A 178 1.53 -8.29 8.53
C TYR A 178 0.66 -9.32 9.27
N ASP A 179 0.87 -9.52 10.56
CA ASP A 179 0.06 -10.42 11.39
C ASP A 179 -1.39 -9.92 11.49
N ALA A 180 -1.62 -8.61 11.63
CA ALA A 180 -2.95 -8.01 11.62
C ALA A 180 -3.68 -8.20 10.27
N ILE A 181 -2.98 -8.07 9.15
CA ILE A 181 -3.52 -8.36 7.81
C ILE A 181 -3.82 -9.85 7.67
N LYS A 182 -2.91 -10.72 8.10
CA LYS A 182 -3.08 -12.18 8.08
C LYS A 182 -4.28 -12.63 8.90
N ALA A 183 -4.53 -12.00 10.06
CA ALA A 183 -5.70 -12.25 10.91
C ALA A 183 -7.03 -11.98 10.18
N LYS A 184 -7.04 -11.20 9.10
CA LYS A 184 -8.20 -11.01 8.20
C LYS A 184 -8.33 -12.11 7.15
N MET A 185 -7.64 -13.26 7.32
CA MET A 185 -7.64 -14.40 6.40
C MET A 185 -7.09 -14.09 4.99
N VAL A 186 -6.16 -13.15 4.91
CA VAL A 186 -5.41 -12.86 3.68
C VAL A 186 -4.36 -13.95 3.47
N PRO A 187 -4.22 -14.53 2.25
CA PRO A 187 -3.15 -15.47 1.93
C PRO A 187 -1.76 -14.84 2.12
N ASP A 188 -0.82 -15.63 2.65
CA ASP A 188 0.54 -15.15 2.96
C ASP A 188 1.25 -14.47 1.78
N THR A 189 1.06 -15.01 0.57
CA THR A 189 1.62 -14.46 -0.68
C THR A 189 1.10 -13.06 -1.04
N CYS A 190 -0.02 -12.63 -0.45
CA CYS A 190 -0.67 -11.37 -0.77
C CYS A 190 -0.56 -10.31 0.34
N ILE A 191 -0.02 -10.68 1.52
CA ILE A 191 0.05 -9.78 2.68
C ILE A 191 0.87 -8.53 2.35
N LYS A 192 2.06 -8.69 1.81
CA LYS A 192 2.94 -7.57 1.43
C LYS A 192 2.26 -6.62 0.43
N PHE A 193 1.61 -7.19 -0.57
CA PHE A 193 0.85 -6.42 -1.56
C PHE A 193 -0.26 -5.58 -0.92
N ILE A 194 -1.10 -6.20 -0.08
CA ILE A 194 -2.19 -5.50 0.61
C ILE A 194 -1.64 -4.41 1.52
N TYR A 195 -0.57 -4.69 2.26
CA TYR A 195 0.10 -3.70 3.11
C TYR A 195 0.59 -2.48 2.31
N GLU A 196 1.31 -2.69 1.20
CA GLU A 196 1.83 -1.61 0.36
C GLU A 196 0.71 -0.74 -0.24
N HIS A 197 -0.39 -1.38 -0.69
CA HIS A 197 -1.55 -0.66 -1.24
C HIS A 197 -2.31 0.13 -0.18
N LEU A 198 -2.57 -0.46 0.99
CA LEU A 198 -3.23 0.24 2.09
C LEU A 198 -2.39 1.40 2.61
N SER A 199 -1.06 1.23 2.69
CA SER A 199 -0.14 2.28 3.13
C SER A 199 -0.14 3.46 2.15
N GLY A 200 -0.04 3.19 0.85
CA GLY A 200 -0.12 4.22 -0.19
C GLY A 200 -1.48 4.91 -0.24
N TRP A 201 -2.56 4.15 -0.14
CA TRP A 201 -3.92 4.69 -0.09
C TRP A 201 -4.12 5.61 1.13
N LEU A 202 -3.68 5.18 2.32
CA LEU A 202 -3.82 5.96 3.55
C LEU A 202 -3.10 7.31 3.42
N GLN A 203 -1.84 7.31 2.99
CA GLN A 203 -1.05 8.53 2.79
C GLN A 203 -1.72 9.47 1.80
N ASN A 204 -2.11 8.98 0.63
CA ASN A 204 -2.77 9.77 -0.41
C ASN A 204 -4.11 10.34 0.07
N THR A 205 -4.89 9.55 0.83
CA THR A 205 -6.18 9.98 1.35
C THR A 205 -6.02 11.10 2.38
N ILE A 206 -5.07 10.97 3.31
CA ILE A 206 -4.78 11.99 4.32
C ILE A 206 -4.30 13.28 3.66
N VAL A 207 -3.35 13.22 2.73
CA VAL A 207 -2.86 14.39 1.97
C VAL A 207 -4.02 15.06 1.22
N THR A 208 -4.88 14.27 0.57
CA THR A 208 -6.05 14.79 -0.16
C THR A 208 -7.05 15.46 0.77
N LYS A 209 -7.30 14.90 1.96
CA LYS A 209 -8.21 15.51 2.96
C LYS A 209 -7.64 16.85 3.44
N ILE A 210 -6.36 16.91 3.79
CA ILE A 210 -5.69 18.13 4.23
C ILE A 210 -5.72 19.21 3.12
N ALA A 211 -5.41 18.85 1.87
CA ALA A 211 -5.46 19.78 0.75
C ALA A 211 -6.86 20.34 0.47
N LYS A 212 -7.89 19.65 0.92
CA LYS A 212 -9.31 20.09 0.84
C LYS A 212 -9.83 20.70 2.16
N GLU A 213 -8.94 21.06 3.07
CA GLU A 213 -9.27 21.62 4.40
C GLU A 213 -10.21 20.73 5.24
N LYS A 214 -10.20 19.42 4.99
CA LYS A 214 -10.96 18.44 5.77
C LYS A 214 -10.08 17.85 6.86
N LYS A 215 -10.70 17.44 7.97
CA LYS A 215 -10.01 16.74 9.04
C LYS A 215 -9.41 15.44 8.50
N PRO A 216 -8.14 15.12 8.84
CA PRO A 216 -7.47 13.89 8.44
C PRO A 216 -7.95 12.69 9.27
N ILE A 217 -9.22 12.34 9.10
CA ILE A 217 -9.92 11.24 9.77
C ILE A 217 -10.34 10.22 8.71
N ILE A 218 -10.04 8.95 8.95
CA ILE A 218 -10.46 7.81 8.13
C ILE A 218 -11.53 7.04 8.91
N THR A 219 -12.70 6.87 8.32
CA THR A 219 -13.78 6.09 8.91
C THR A 219 -13.62 4.60 8.60
N PHE A 220 -14.22 3.73 9.44
CA PHE A 220 -14.31 2.30 9.15
C PHE A 220 -14.88 2.02 7.75
N SER A 221 -15.91 2.78 7.33
CA SER A 221 -16.52 2.60 6.01
C SER A 221 -15.56 2.90 4.86
N GLU A 222 -14.77 4.00 4.96
CA GLU A 222 -13.75 4.33 3.94
C GLU A 222 -12.68 3.23 3.87
N PHE A 223 -12.17 2.78 5.02
CA PHE A 223 -11.14 1.75 5.10
C PHE A 223 -11.66 0.40 4.61
N SER A 224 -12.82 -0.05 5.10
CA SER A 224 -13.37 -1.36 4.76
C SER A 224 -13.72 -1.48 3.28
N HIS A 225 -14.18 -0.40 2.65
CA HIS A 225 -14.43 -0.38 1.20
C HIS A 225 -13.16 -0.72 0.41
N VAL A 226 -12.05 -0.07 0.72
CA VAL A 226 -10.76 -0.31 0.05
C VAL A 226 -10.21 -1.69 0.39
N PHE A 227 -10.23 -2.06 1.67
CA PHE A 227 -9.75 -3.37 2.11
C PHE A 227 -10.53 -4.52 1.44
N LEU A 228 -11.87 -4.43 1.40
CA LEU A 228 -12.71 -5.46 0.78
C LEU A 228 -12.50 -5.54 -0.74
N SER A 229 -12.30 -4.41 -1.41
CA SER A 229 -11.98 -4.41 -2.85
C SER A 229 -10.69 -5.17 -3.12
N LEU A 230 -9.61 -4.84 -2.40
CA LEU A 230 -8.32 -5.55 -2.52
C LEU A 230 -8.46 -7.04 -2.15
N PHE A 231 -9.24 -7.34 -1.12
CA PHE A 231 -9.42 -8.71 -0.63
C PHE A 231 -10.27 -9.56 -1.59
N GLN A 232 -11.26 -8.98 -2.26
CA GLN A 232 -12.05 -9.68 -3.29
C GLN A 232 -11.19 -10.09 -4.47
N ASP A 233 -10.31 -9.22 -4.94
CA ASP A 233 -9.40 -9.53 -6.03
C ASP A 233 -8.48 -10.71 -5.68
N VAL A 234 -7.99 -10.77 -4.45
CA VAL A 234 -7.19 -11.88 -3.94
C VAL A 234 -8.00 -13.19 -3.81
N ARG A 235 -9.24 -13.14 -3.27
CA ARG A 235 -10.07 -14.35 -3.05
C ARG A 235 -10.67 -14.93 -4.32
N THR A 236 -10.94 -14.12 -5.33
CA THR A 236 -11.56 -14.59 -6.59
C THR A 236 -10.56 -15.25 -7.53
N LYS A 237 -9.35 -15.55 -7.08
CA LYS A 237 -8.27 -16.05 -7.93
C LYS A 237 -8.03 -15.15 -9.15
N LYS A 238 -8.17 -13.85 -8.99
CA LYS A 238 -7.83 -12.85 -9.99
C LYS A 238 -6.43 -12.31 -9.74
N LEU A 239 -5.68 -12.19 -10.80
CA LEU A 239 -4.42 -11.45 -10.77
C LEU A 239 -4.70 -9.94 -10.69
N ILE A 240 -3.85 -9.25 -9.95
CA ILE A 240 -3.96 -7.82 -9.72
C ILE A 240 -3.64 -7.05 -11.00
N ASP A 241 -4.46 -6.06 -11.34
CA ASP A 241 -4.23 -5.15 -12.46
C ASP A 241 -3.41 -3.92 -12.03
N PHE A 242 -2.10 -3.98 -12.14
CA PHE A 242 -1.19 -2.86 -11.89
C PHE A 242 -1.22 -1.78 -12.98
N ALA A 243 -1.85 -2.06 -14.11
CA ALA A 243 -1.96 -1.12 -15.21
C ALA A 243 -3.20 -0.22 -15.09
N ILE A 244 -4.11 -0.48 -14.15
CA ILE A 244 -5.37 0.26 -14.02
C ILE A 244 -5.15 1.75 -13.73
N ASP A 245 -4.17 2.07 -12.89
CA ASP A 245 -3.81 3.46 -12.52
C ASP A 245 -2.75 4.07 -13.45
N LYS A 246 -2.24 3.28 -14.40
CA LYS A 246 -1.16 3.66 -15.33
C LYS A 246 -1.60 3.51 -16.79
N LEU A 247 -2.87 3.85 -17.09
CA LEU A 247 -3.37 3.76 -18.45
C LEU A 247 -2.53 4.64 -19.39
N PRO A 248 -2.08 4.09 -20.55
CA PRO A 248 -1.29 4.86 -21.48
C PRO A 248 -2.08 6.05 -22.03
N SER A 249 -1.47 7.23 -22.01
CA SER A 249 -2.09 8.43 -22.59
C SER A 249 -2.20 8.31 -24.12
N ASN A 250 -3.14 9.05 -24.72
CA ASN A 250 -3.28 9.08 -26.18
C ASN A 250 -1.96 9.41 -26.90
N ALA A 251 -1.13 10.28 -26.31
CA ALA A 251 0.18 10.62 -26.88
C ALA A 251 1.14 9.41 -26.92
N ILE A 252 1.12 8.56 -25.88
CA ILE A 252 1.92 7.32 -25.85
C ILE A 252 1.40 6.34 -26.89
N LEU A 253 0.08 6.15 -26.99
CA LEU A 253 -0.53 5.26 -27.97
C LEU A 253 -0.21 5.69 -29.41
N GLN A 254 -0.31 6.97 -29.73
CA GLN A 254 0.03 7.51 -31.06
C GLN A 254 1.52 7.35 -31.38
N LYS A 255 2.40 7.61 -30.41
CA LYS A 255 3.84 7.42 -30.59
C LYS A 255 4.18 5.96 -30.88
N GLU A 256 3.58 5.02 -30.17
CA GLU A 256 3.80 3.59 -30.40
C GLU A 256 3.27 3.15 -31.77
N ALA A 257 2.11 3.66 -32.19
CA ALA A 257 1.57 3.42 -33.53
C ALA A 257 2.51 3.94 -34.64
N GLN A 258 3.12 5.12 -34.43
CA GLN A 258 4.07 5.72 -35.38
C GLN A 258 5.40 4.95 -35.45
N ASN A 259 5.85 4.35 -34.36
CA ASN A 259 7.05 3.52 -34.32
C ASN A 259 6.88 2.22 -35.13
N ARG A 260 5.65 1.82 -35.46
CA ARG A 260 5.31 0.62 -36.21
C ARG A 260 6.06 -0.65 -35.75
N PRO A 261 5.99 -1.05 -34.46
CA PRO A 261 6.58 -2.30 -34.00
C PRO A 261 5.99 -3.49 -34.79
N VAL A 262 6.66 -4.64 -34.76
CA VAL A 262 6.29 -5.78 -35.61
C VAL A 262 4.83 -6.21 -35.40
N TYR A 263 4.33 -6.19 -34.16
CA TYR A 263 2.92 -6.54 -33.92
C TYR A 263 1.94 -5.57 -34.60
N VAL A 264 2.26 -4.27 -34.67
CA VAL A 264 1.45 -3.26 -35.37
C VAL A 264 1.48 -3.54 -36.90
N GLN A 265 2.67 -3.80 -37.46
CA GLN A 265 2.79 -4.17 -38.86
C GLN A 265 1.92 -5.40 -39.19
N GLN A 266 1.95 -6.42 -38.33
CA GLN A 266 1.14 -7.64 -38.53
C GLN A 266 -0.38 -7.38 -38.52
N LEU A 267 -0.85 -6.40 -37.69
CA LEU A 267 -2.25 -5.99 -37.69
C LEU A 267 -2.65 -5.22 -38.96
N GLN A 268 -1.74 -4.39 -39.47
CA GLN A 268 -1.93 -3.70 -40.74
C GLN A 268 -2.00 -4.66 -41.93
N ILE A 269 -1.19 -5.72 -41.94
CA ILE A 269 -1.18 -6.75 -43.00
C ILE A 269 -2.53 -7.49 -43.09
N ILE A 270 -3.31 -7.56 -42.05
CA ILE A 270 -4.64 -8.19 -42.00
C ILE A 270 -5.78 -7.16 -42.06
N ASP A 271 -5.51 -5.96 -42.56
CA ASP A 271 -6.45 -4.86 -42.80
C ASP A 271 -7.29 -4.45 -41.60
N LEU A 272 -6.73 -4.49 -40.36
CA LEU A 272 -7.41 -3.94 -39.19
C LEU A 272 -7.43 -2.41 -39.24
N ASP A 273 -8.54 -1.86 -38.78
CA ASP A 273 -8.72 -0.41 -38.73
C ASP A 273 -7.87 0.26 -37.65
N SER A 274 -7.75 1.59 -37.73
CA SER A 274 -6.93 2.37 -36.79
C SER A 274 -7.42 2.27 -35.33
N SER A 275 -8.72 2.03 -35.10
CA SER A 275 -9.26 1.90 -33.74
C SER A 275 -8.86 0.57 -33.12
N ASP A 276 -8.88 -0.52 -33.87
CA ASP A 276 -8.42 -1.83 -33.44
C ASP A 276 -6.91 -1.82 -33.15
N ILE A 277 -6.12 -1.12 -33.97
CA ILE A 277 -4.68 -0.98 -33.76
C ILE A 277 -4.38 -0.20 -32.46
N ILE A 278 -5.08 0.90 -32.19
CA ILE A 278 -4.92 1.66 -30.95
C ILE A 278 -5.33 0.84 -29.73
N GLU A 279 -6.41 0.06 -29.83
CA GLU A 279 -6.81 -0.88 -28.77
C GLU A 279 -5.72 -1.94 -28.52
N ALA A 280 -5.19 -2.54 -29.59
CA ALA A 280 -4.11 -3.53 -29.51
C ALA A 280 -2.84 -2.98 -28.84
N ILE A 281 -2.47 -1.74 -29.14
CA ILE A 281 -1.35 -1.04 -28.49
C ILE A 281 -1.62 -0.86 -26.99
N SER A 282 -2.84 -0.44 -26.62
CA SER A 282 -3.23 -0.33 -25.23
C SER A 282 -3.13 -1.68 -24.50
N ASP A 283 -3.63 -2.75 -25.12
CA ASP A 283 -3.58 -4.11 -24.59
C ASP A 283 -2.14 -4.60 -24.39
N PHE A 284 -1.27 -4.34 -25.37
CA PHE A 284 0.16 -4.68 -25.30
C PHE A 284 0.85 -3.98 -24.12
N LEU A 285 0.67 -2.66 -23.99
CA LEU A 285 1.32 -1.88 -22.94
C LEU A 285 0.81 -2.26 -21.54
N ARG A 286 -0.48 -2.50 -21.40
CA ARG A 286 -1.07 -2.97 -20.12
C ARG A 286 -0.56 -4.36 -19.73
N ALA A 287 -0.56 -5.30 -20.66
CA ALA A 287 -0.05 -6.65 -20.42
C ALA A 287 1.45 -6.63 -20.06
N LYS A 288 2.23 -5.77 -20.71
CA LYS A 288 3.67 -5.56 -20.41
C LYS A 288 3.86 -5.05 -18.99
N THR A 289 3.10 -4.02 -18.57
CA THR A 289 3.16 -3.47 -17.21
C THR A 289 2.78 -4.53 -16.18
N ASN A 290 1.65 -5.21 -16.37
CA ASN A 290 1.20 -6.24 -15.44
C ASN A 290 2.20 -7.39 -15.31
N ARG A 291 2.71 -7.88 -16.43
CA ARG A 291 3.71 -8.97 -16.44
C ARG A 291 4.97 -8.59 -15.67
N GLN A 292 5.48 -7.37 -15.87
CA GLN A 292 6.65 -6.87 -15.17
C GLN A 292 6.40 -6.81 -13.66
N GLU A 293 5.32 -6.18 -13.23
CA GLU A 293 4.96 -6.04 -11.81
C GLU A 293 4.70 -7.40 -11.14
N TRP A 294 4.06 -8.34 -11.82
CA TRP A 294 3.83 -9.69 -11.27
C TRP A 294 5.12 -10.45 -11.02
N ILE A 295 6.10 -10.36 -11.94
CA ILE A 295 7.39 -11.04 -11.80
C ILE A 295 8.24 -10.35 -10.71
N GLU A 296 8.34 -9.01 -10.75
CA GLU A 296 9.11 -8.24 -9.77
C GLU A 296 8.59 -8.41 -8.34
N ARG A 297 7.29 -8.63 -8.18
CA ARG A 297 6.64 -8.85 -6.88
C ARG A 297 6.45 -10.32 -6.53
N GLU A 298 7.00 -11.23 -7.31
CA GLU A 298 6.91 -12.69 -7.09
C GLU A 298 5.46 -13.21 -7.00
N ILE A 299 4.49 -12.50 -7.59
CA ILE A 299 3.08 -12.92 -7.65
C ILE A 299 2.90 -14.07 -8.64
N VAL A 300 3.65 -14.01 -9.75
CA VAL A 300 3.71 -15.04 -10.78
C VAL A 300 5.17 -15.37 -11.06
N ASP A 301 5.55 -16.64 -10.96
CA ASP A 301 6.88 -17.09 -11.30
C ASP A 301 7.08 -17.18 -12.81
N GLU A 302 8.34 -17.15 -13.27
CA GLU A 302 8.69 -17.20 -14.68
C GLU A 302 8.20 -18.48 -15.38
N LYS A 303 8.16 -19.61 -14.67
CA LYS A 303 7.68 -20.88 -15.18
C LYS A 303 6.18 -20.80 -15.49
N SER A 304 5.38 -20.32 -14.54
CA SER A 304 3.93 -20.13 -14.72
C SER A 304 3.62 -19.21 -15.90
N MET A 305 4.43 -18.16 -16.07
CA MET A 305 4.30 -17.24 -17.21
C MET A 305 4.66 -17.92 -18.53
N LYS A 306 5.69 -18.76 -18.54
CA LYS A 306 6.08 -19.55 -19.73
C LYS A 306 5.02 -20.57 -20.09
N ASP A 307 4.53 -21.32 -19.11
CA ASP A 307 3.45 -22.30 -19.31
C ASP A 307 2.18 -21.65 -19.88
N PHE A 308 1.84 -20.46 -19.40
CA PHE A 308 0.74 -19.65 -19.95
C PHE A 308 0.99 -19.30 -21.43
N GLN A 309 2.17 -18.82 -21.79
CA GLN A 309 2.51 -18.52 -23.18
C GLN A 309 2.46 -19.75 -24.07
N GLU A 310 2.95 -20.90 -23.60
CA GLU A 310 2.90 -22.16 -24.34
C GLU A 310 1.46 -22.60 -24.64
N ARG A 311 0.52 -22.41 -23.70
CA ARG A 311 -0.90 -22.68 -23.95
C ARG A 311 -1.49 -21.74 -25.00
N LEU A 312 -1.14 -20.45 -24.97
CA LEU A 312 -1.55 -19.49 -25.99
C LEU A 312 -0.99 -19.84 -27.38
N LEU A 313 0.29 -20.24 -27.45
CA LEU A 313 0.94 -20.70 -28.70
C LEU A 313 0.25 -21.96 -29.28
N SER A 314 -0.05 -22.91 -28.40
CA SER A 314 -0.76 -24.15 -28.81
C SER A 314 -2.13 -23.82 -29.40
N PHE A 315 -2.88 -22.91 -28.74
CA PHE A 315 -4.18 -22.47 -29.25
C PHE A 315 -4.06 -21.74 -30.59
N HIS A 316 -3.15 -20.77 -30.71
CA HIS A 316 -2.90 -20.07 -31.99
C HIS A 316 -2.56 -21.04 -33.13
N SER A 317 -1.68 -22.02 -32.87
CA SER A 317 -1.30 -23.02 -33.87
C SER A 317 -2.50 -23.87 -34.35
N ALA A 318 -3.35 -24.28 -33.38
CA ALA A 318 -4.55 -25.06 -33.72
C ALA A 318 -5.56 -24.23 -34.50
N GLU A 319 -5.83 -22.99 -34.06
CA GLU A 319 -6.76 -22.08 -34.70
C GLU A 319 -6.32 -21.72 -36.13
N ARG A 320 -5.02 -21.43 -36.30
CA ARG A 320 -4.43 -21.20 -37.63
C ARG A 320 -4.69 -22.37 -38.58
N LYS A 321 -4.45 -23.60 -38.12
CA LYS A 321 -4.74 -24.80 -38.96
C LYS A 321 -6.22 -24.93 -39.30
N CYS A 322 -7.07 -24.65 -38.31
CA CYS A 322 -8.53 -24.72 -38.48
C CYS A 322 -9.01 -23.71 -39.52
N VAL A 323 -8.62 -22.45 -39.42
CA VAL A 323 -9.00 -21.38 -40.34
C VAL A 323 -8.49 -21.65 -41.75
N LEU A 324 -7.21 -21.99 -41.91
CA LEU A 324 -6.62 -22.31 -43.24
C LEU A 324 -7.25 -23.52 -43.92
N THR A 325 -7.84 -24.43 -43.15
CA THR A 325 -8.50 -25.62 -43.70
C THR A 325 -9.96 -25.33 -44.05
N ALA A 326 -10.69 -24.65 -43.16
CA ALA A 326 -12.13 -24.46 -43.29
C ALA A 326 -12.52 -23.27 -44.20
N TYR A 327 -11.68 -22.21 -44.25
CA TYR A 327 -12.01 -20.95 -44.91
C TYR A 327 -11.14 -20.64 -46.12
N LYS A 328 -10.86 -21.63 -46.93
CA LYS A 328 -10.02 -21.55 -48.17
C LYS A 328 -10.51 -20.55 -49.22
N ASN A 329 -11.79 -20.21 -49.20
CA ASN A 329 -12.42 -19.29 -50.16
C ASN A 329 -12.35 -17.81 -49.75
N TYR A 330 -11.84 -17.51 -48.51
CA TYR A 330 -11.65 -16.17 -48.03
C TYR A 330 -10.25 -15.64 -48.37
N SER A 331 -10.09 -14.34 -48.44
CA SER A 331 -8.77 -13.75 -48.67
C SER A 331 -7.79 -14.13 -47.55
N LEU A 332 -6.50 -13.96 -47.76
CA LEU A 332 -5.50 -14.29 -46.74
C LEU A 332 -5.55 -13.29 -45.59
N GLU A 333 -5.93 -12.06 -45.86
CA GLU A 333 -6.18 -11.00 -44.88
C GLU A 333 -7.38 -11.35 -43.98
N GLU A 334 -8.51 -11.75 -44.59
CA GLU A 334 -9.71 -12.22 -43.85
C GLU A 334 -9.39 -13.44 -42.99
N GLN A 335 -8.65 -14.41 -43.51
CA GLN A 335 -8.19 -15.58 -42.77
C GLN A 335 -7.31 -15.12 -41.55
N GLY A 336 -6.42 -14.16 -41.77
CA GLY A 336 -5.60 -13.58 -40.74
C GLY A 336 -6.43 -12.87 -39.64
N ALA A 337 -7.42 -12.09 -40.03
CA ALA A 337 -8.34 -11.44 -39.11
C ALA A 337 -9.17 -12.46 -38.29
N MET A 338 -9.63 -13.56 -38.90
CA MET A 338 -10.32 -14.64 -38.19
C MET A 338 -9.43 -15.25 -37.09
N ILE A 339 -8.17 -15.57 -37.43
CA ILE A 339 -7.20 -16.10 -36.45
C ILE A 339 -7.00 -15.10 -35.30
N TYR A 340 -6.80 -13.82 -35.62
CA TYR A 340 -6.61 -12.75 -34.64
C TYR A 340 -7.79 -12.64 -33.67
N PHE A 341 -9.01 -12.47 -34.17
CA PHE A 341 -10.19 -12.31 -33.33
C PHE A 341 -10.54 -13.57 -32.56
N SER A 342 -10.26 -14.76 -33.04
CA SER A 342 -10.40 -16.00 -32.28
C SER A 342 -9.43 -16.04 -31.10
N CYS A 343 -8.16 -15.71 -31.34
CA CYS A 343 -7.17 -15.60 -30.27
C CYS A 343 -7.52 -14.49 -29.24
N LYS A 344 -8.01 -13.34 -29.72
CA LYS A 344 -8.42 -12.22 -28.83
C LYS A 344 -9.56 -12.61 -27.87
N LYS A 345 -10.46 -13.49 -28.28
CA LYS A 345 -11.59 -13.99 -27.47
C LYS A 345 -11.21 -15.11 -26.51
N ARG A 346 -9.99 -15.63 -26.57
CA ARG A 346 -9.54 -16.75 -25.73
C ARG A 346 -9.54 -16.37 -24.24
N GLY A 347 -10.17 -17.23 -23.43
CA GLY A 347 -10.01 -17.22 -21.98
C GLY A 347 -8.88 -18.16 -21.56
N GLU A 348 -7.98 -17.72 -20.68
CA GLU A 348 -6.89 -18.54 -20.15
C GLU A 348 -6.50 -18.04 -18.75
N THR A 349 -5.97 -18.91 -17.92
CA THR A 349 -5.51 -18.57 -16.57
C THR A 349 -3.98 -18.61 -16.47
N ILE A 350 -3.43 -17.88 -15.50
CA ILE A 350 -2.02 -17.95 -15.15
C ILE A 350 -1.96 -18.54 -13.73
N ASN A 351 -1.36 -19.72 -13.56
CA ASN A 351 -1.31 -20.43 -12.30
C ASN A 351 -2.68 -20.50 -11.57
N GLU A 352 -3.70 -20.95 -12.30
CA GLU A 352 -5.12 -21.01 -11.88
C GLU A 352 -5.77 -19.66 -11.51
N MET A 353 -5.07 -18.54 -11.67
CA MET A 353 -5.61 -17.20 -11.47
C MET A 353 -6.07 -16.59 -12.78
N THR A 354 -7.20 -15.90 -12.75
CA THR A 354 -7.73 -15.18 -13.92
C THR A 354 -6.95 -13.87 -14.09
N PRO A 355 -6.26 -13.67 -15.22
CA PRO A 355 -5.58 -12.40 -15.47
C PRO A 355 -6.61 -11.28 -15.72
N PRO A 356 -6.23 -10.00 -15.51
CA PRO A 356 -7.05 -8.86 -15.90
C PRO A 356 -7.43 -8.90 -17.37
N ASP A 357 -8.57 -8.29 -17.69
CA ASP A 357 -9.01 -8.11 -19.06
C ASP A 357 -7.88 -7.54 -19.91
N ARG A 358 -7.81 -8.00 -21.18
CA ARG A 358 -6.80 -7.58 -22.17
C ARG A 358 -5.38 -8.15 -21.97
N THR A 359 -5.09 -8.87 -20.87
CA THR A 359 -3.79 -9.51 -20.68
C THR A 359 -3.49 -10.56 -21.75
N ILE A 360 -4.50 -11.35 -22.11
CA ILE A 360 -4.35 -12.41 -23.13
C ILE A 360 -4.09 -11.79 -24.49
N SER A 361 -4.90 -10.82 -24.91
CA SER A 361 -4.73 -10.07 -26.15
C SER A 361 -3.34 -9.41 -26.20
N GLY A 362 -2.95 -8.68 -25.14
CA GLY A 362 -1.63 -8.04 -25.08
C GLY A 362 -0.46 -9.03 -25.08
N THR A 363 -0.65 -10.23 -24.52
CA THR A 363 0.38 -11.29 -24.59
C THR A 363 0.52 -11.84 -26.00
N TYR A 364 -0.57 -11.99 -26.76
CA TYR A 364 -0.49 -12.35 -28.16
C TYR A 364 0.24 -11.28 -28.98
N HIS A 365 0.02 -9.99 -28.70
CA HIS A 365 0.79 -8.91 -29.34
C HIS A 365 2.27 -8.97 -29.00
N PHE A 366 2.61 -9.31 -27.76
CA PHE A 366 4.01 -9.55 -27.37
C PHE A 366 4.64 -10.70 -28.17
N LEU A 367 3.93 -11.84 -28.32
CA LEU A 367 4.42 -12.97 -29.09
C LEU A 367 4.54 -12.63 -30.59
N ALA A 368 3.64 -11.81 -31.13
CA ALA A 368 3.70 -11.33 -32.50
C ALA A 368 4.88 -10.36 -32.70
N ASP A 369 5.15 -9.48 -31.74
CA ASP A 369 6.29 -8.56 -31.76
C ASP A 369 7.63 -9.31 -31.73
N GLN A 370 7.71 -10.39 -30.97
CA GLN A 370 8.87 -11.28 -30.92
C GLN A 370 8.98 -12.19 -32.14
N ARG A 371 8.09 -12.06 -33.15
CA ARG A 371 8.04 -12.91 -34.36
C ARG A 371 7.88 -14.39 -34.06
N ILE A 372 7.28 -14.74 -32.92
CA ILE A 372 6.98 -16.15 -32.57
C ILE A 372 5.71 -16.61 -33.24
N ILE A 373 4.74 -15.70 -33.40
CA ILE A 373 3.49 -15.94 -34.14
C ILE A 373 3.25 -14.87 -35.18
N GLY A 374 2.33 -15.15 -36.10
CA GLY A 374 1.82 -14.16 -37.03
C GLY A 374 0.38 -14.45 -37.44
N TRP A 375 -0.35 -13.40 -37.75
CA TRP A 375 -1.76 -13.47 -38.05
C TRP A 375 -2.00 -13.87 -39.53
N HIS A 376 -1.39 -13.14 -40.46
CA HIS A 376 -1.50 -13.42 -41.86
C HIS A 376 -0.77 -14.73 -42.23
N PRO A 377 -1.34 -15.61 -43.07
CA PRO A 377 -0.70 -16.88 -43.44
C PRO A 377 0.74 -16.75 -43.97
N ASN A 378 1.07 -15.66 -44.63
CA ASN A 378 2.37 -15.39 -45.23
C ASN A 378 3.15 -14.23 -44.56
N TRP A 379 2.84 -13.90 -43.31
CA TRP A 379 3.37 -12.74 -42.59
C TRP A 379 4.90 -12.62 -42.64
N GLU A 380 5.64 -13.71 -42.49
CA GLU A 380 7.11 -13.69 -42.48
C GLU A 380 7.69 -13.17 -43.80
N LYS A 381 7.07 -13.58 -44.94
CA LYS A 381 7.51 -13.14 -46.27
C LYS A 381 7.21 -11.65 -46.49
N ILE A 382 6.07 -11.19 -45.99
CA ILE A 382 5.61 -9.81 -46.18
C ILE A 382 6.50 -8.88 -45.39
N ILE A 383 6.73 -9.15 -44.10
CA ILE A 383 7.57 -8.31 -43.22
C ILE A 383 9.01 -8.27 -43.74
N LYS A 384 9.60 -9.41 -44.08
CA LYS A 384 10.95 -9.43 -44.68
C LYS A 384 11.08 -8.60 -45.95
N LYS A 385 10.06 -8.59 -46.80
CA LYS A 385 10.04 -7.79 -48.04
C LYS A 385 9.96 -6.27 -47.72
N GLU A 386 9.13 -5.88 -46.73
CA GLU A 386 9.02 -4.48 -46.32
C GLU A 386 10.36 -3.96 -45.72
N GLU A 387 11.04 -4.77 -44.90
CA GLU A 387 12.34 -4.42 -44.33
C GLU A 387 13.40 -4.22 -45.41
N GLN A 388 13.46 -5.10 -46.41
CA GLN A 388 14.40 -4.98 -47.54
C GLN A 388 14.17 -3.71 -48.37
N SER A 389 12.90 -3.38 -48.63
CA SER A 389 12.54 -2.15 -49.34
C SER A 389 12.92 -0.86 -48.59
N GLN A 390 12.79 -0.84 -47.27
CA GLN A 390 13.19 0.29 -46.42
C GLN A 390 14.71 0.46 -46.38
N ASP A 391 15.47 -0.62 -46.38
CA ASP A 391 16.93 -0.60 -46.41
C ASP A 391 17.46 -0.10 -47.78
N GLU A 392 16.77 -0.36 -48.86
CA GLU A 392 17.09 0.11 -50.22
C GLU A 392 16.75 1.59 -50.40
N GLU A 393 15.67 2.09 -49.80
CA GLU A 393 15.30 3.52 -49.82
C GLU A 393 16.19 4.41 -48.89
N SER A 394 16.85 3.79 -47.90
CA SER A 394 17.73 4.46 -46.95
C SER A 394 19.18 4.56 -47.43
N ARG A 395 19.51 3.97 -48.57
CA ARG A 395 20.83 3.99 -49.24
C ARG A 395 20.83 4.94 -50.41
#